data_2d3cccf590f861b11afd17e3186e0b23
#
_entry.id   2d3cccf590f861b11afd17e3186e0b23
#
_cell.length_a   1.000
_cell.length_b   1.000
_cell.length_c   1.000
_cell.angle_alpha   90.00
_cell.angle_beta   90.00
_cell.angle_gamma   90.00
#
_symmetry.space_group_name_H-M   'P 1'
#
loop_
_entity.id
_entity.type
_entity.pdbx_description
1 polymer ?
#
loop_
_entity_poly.entity_id
_entity_poly.type
_entity_poly.pdbx_seq_one_letter_code
_entity_poly.pdbx_strand_id
1 'polypeptide(L)'
;MTDNAAVATRLFTSESVTEGHPDKICDAISDAILDALLEKDPASRVAVETLVTTGQVHVVGEVRTEAYVEIPALVRDTLKSIGFTSSEVGFDGNTCGVNIAIGEQSQEIGAGVDNSTEARAHDEDYDAENDTAGAGDQGLMFGYASNETAEYMPLPIALAHRLSRRLTQVRKEGIVDHLRPDGKTQVTFAYTDDNEPSHLDTVVISTQHDAEVDSAWLEGPLRSEVLEWVIKDAGLEKYYTEDTTLLVNPSGSFILGLSLIHISEPTRRTP
;
A
#
# COMPACT_ATOMS: atom_id res chain seq x y z
N MET A 1 15.52 34.39 28.62
CA MET A 1 15.85 34.06 27.21
C MET A 1 14.62 33.39 26.70
N THR A 2 13.82 34.11 25.93
CA THR A 2 12.60 33.56 25.32
C THR A 2 13.05 32.61 24.23
N ASP A 3 12.78 31.31 24.44
CA ASP A 3 12.87 30.32 23.38
C ASP A 3 11.98 30.79 22.22
N ASN A 4 12.66 31.24 21.16
CA ASN A 4 11.98 31.54 19.91
C ASN A 4 11.77 30.21 19.20
N ALA A 5 10.78 29.42 19.68
CA ALA A 5 10.34 28.25 18.97
C ALA A 5 9.94 28.72 17.56
N ALA A 6 10.60 28.22 16.53
CA ALA A 6 10.26 28.55 15.16
C ALA A 6 8.78 28.25 14.93
N VAL A 7 8.02 29.26 14.52
CA VAL A 7 6.58 29.14 14.31
C VAL A 7 6.38 28.16 13.13
N ALA A 8 5.59 27.14 13.33
CA ALA A 8 5.22 26.23 12.24
C ALA A 8 4.40 26.99 11.20
N THR A 9 4.82 26.94 9.94
CA THR A 9 4.24 27.76 8.85
C THR A 9 3.56 26.93 7.78
N ARG A 10 3.85 25.62 7.72
CA ARG A 10 3.33 24.74 6.67
C ARG A 10 2.92 23.38 7.24
N LEU A 11 1.74 22.93 6.84
CA LEU A 11 1.31 21.55 7.07
C LEU A 11 1.67 20.68 5.87
N PHE A 12 2.13 19.46 6.15
CA PHE A 12 2.36 18.44 5.13
C PHE A 12 1.75 17.12 5.56
N THR A 13 0.97 16.50 4.66
CA THR A 13 0.19 15.29 4.94
C THR A 13 0.63 14.15 4.04
N SER A 14 0.72 12.96 4.61
CA SER A 14 0.91 11.70 3.89
C SER A 14 -0.03 10.64 4.43
N GLU A 15 -0.35 9.65 3.60
CA GLU A 15 -1.20 8.53 4.01
C GLU A 15 -0.62 7.19 3.61
N SER A 16 -1.06 6.15 4.29
CA SER A 16 -0.72 4.76 4.02
C SER A 16 -1.94 3.87 4.27
N VAL A 17 -1.94 2.70 3.67
CA VAL A 17 -3.03 1.74 3.77
C VAL A 17 -2.56 0.42 4.37
N THR A 18 -3.48 -0.32 4.97
CA THR A 18 -3.23 -1.69 5.46
C THR A 18 -3.24 -2.69 4.30
N GLU A 19 -2.80 -3.92 4.58
CA GLU A 19 -2.81 -5.01 3.61
C GLU A 19 -4.21 -5.35 3.07
N GLY A 20 -5.27 -5.04 3.83
CA GLY A 20 -6.66 -5.29 3.44
C GLY A 20 -7.32 -4.15 2.67
N HIS A 21 -6.61 -3.08 2.38
CA HIS A 21 -7.10 -2.04 1.47
C HIS A 21 -7.14 -2.56 0.03
N PRO A 22 -8.17 -2.23 -0.77
CA PRO A 22 -8.32 -2.75 -2.14
C PRO A 22 -7.08 -2.61 -3.01
N ASP A 23 -6.44 -1.45 -3.04
CA ASP A 23 -5.23 -1.22 -3.84
C ASP A 23 -4.10 -2.15 -3.40
N LYS A 24 -3.91 -2.33 -2.08
CA LYS A 24 -2.86 -3.19 -1.54
C LYS A 24 -3.15 -4.68 -1.77
N ILE A 25 -4.42 -5.07 -1.78
CA ILE A 25 -4.85 -6.42 -2.18
C ILE A 25 -4.49 -6.67 -3.65
N CYS A 26 -4.77 -5.70 -4.54
CA CYS A 26 -4.44 -5.80 -5.96
C CYS A 26 -2.93 -5.96 -6.17
N ASP A 27 -2.11 -5.12 -5.53
CA ASP A 27 -0.66 -5.23 -5.55
C ASP A 27 -0.20 -6.63 -5.07
N ALA A 28 -0.69 -7.06 -3.90
CA ALA A 28 -0.29 -8.33 -3.29
C ALA A 28 -0.65 -9.55 -4.17
N ILE A 29 -1.79 -9.51 -4.87
CA ILE A 29 -2.18 -10.59 -5.79
C ILE A 29 -1.28 -10.58 -7.04
N SER A 30 -1.05 -9.41 -7.64
CA SER A 30 -0.19 -9.28 -8.82
C SER A 30 1.24 -9.71 -8.51
N ASP A 31 1.78 -9.29 -7.36
CA ASP A 31 3.10 -9.71 -6.88
C ASP A 31 3.18 -11.22 -6.61
N ALA A 32 2.16 -11.80 -5.97
CA ALA A 32 2.14 -13.25 -5.71
C ALA A 32 2.14 -14.07 -7.01
N ILE A 33 1.48 -13.60 -8.07
CA ILE A 33 1.50 -14.24 -9.38
C ILE A 33 2.89 -14.10 -10.03
N LEU A 34 3.48 -12.91 -9.99
CA LEU A 34 4.82 -12.64 -10.48
C LEU A 34 5.85 -13.55 -9.80
N ASP A 35 5.85 -13.59 -8.48
CA ASP A 35 6.77 -14.40 -7.66
C ASP A 35 6.65 -15.89 -8.00
N ALA A 36 5.43 -16.41 -8.08
CA ALA A 36 5.19 -17.82 -8.38
C ALA A 36 5.60 -18.23 -9.81
N LEU A 37 5.55 -17.31 -10.76
CA LEU A 37 6.05 -17.53 -12.12
C LEU A 37 7.56 -17.49 -12.14
N LEU A 38 8.20 -16.48 -11.55
CA LEU A 38 9.66 -16.31 -11.50
C LEU A 38 10.35 -17.41 -10.70
N GLU A 39 9.72 -17.95 -9.65
CA GLU A 39 10.26 -19.09 -8.91
C GLU A 39 10.48 -20.33 -9.79
N LYS A 40 9.59 -20.55 -10.77
CA LYS A 40 9.63 -21.71 -11.67
C LYS A 40 10.35 -21.44 -12.98
N ASP A 41 10.27 -20.24 -13.48
CA ASP A 41 10.89 -19.77 -14.71
C ASP A 41 11.43 -18.34 -14.52
N PRO A 42 12.72 -18.19 -14.15
CA PRO A 42 13.34 -16.87 -13.96
C PRO A 42 13.36 -15.99 -15.21
N ALA A 43 13.13 -16.58 -16.41
CA ALA A 43 13.05 -15.83 -17.66
C ALA A 43 11.63 -15.33 -17.99
N SER A 44 10.65 -15.60 -17.14
CA SER A 44 9.28 -15.15 -17.32
C SER A 44 9.19 -13.64 -17.56
N ARG A 45 8.32 -13.25 -18.50
CA ARG A 45 7.88 -11.87 -18.70
C ARG A 45 6.43 -11.77 -18.25
N VAL A 46 6.17 -10.91 -17.29
CA VAL A 46 4.89 -10.87 -16.59
C VAL A 46 4.38 -9.43 -16.52
N ALA A 47 3.23 -9.18 -17.13
CA ALA A 47 2.49 -7.93 -17.04
C ALA A 47 1.07 -8.28 -16.61
N VAL A 48 0.86 -8.43 -15.30
CA VAL A 48 -0.41 -8.85 -14.70
C VAL A 48 -0.92 -7.78 -13.77
N GLU A 49 -2.14 -7.35 -14.04
CA GLU A 49 -2.89 -6.37 -13.26
C GLU A 49 -4.06 -7.04 -12.58
N THR A 50 -4.42 -6.52 -11.41
CA THR A 50 -5.54 -7.04 -10.62
C THR A 50 -6.54 -5.94 -10.31
N LEU A 51 -7.82 -6.26 -10.38
CA LEU A 51 -8.92 -5.43 -9.91
C LEU A 51 -9.72 -6.23 -8.88
N VAL A 52 -10.04 -5.59 -7.76
CA VAL A 52 -10.83 -6.18 -6.67
C VAL A 52 -12.07 -5.34 -6.43
N THR A 53 -13.20 -6.00 -6.23
CA THR A 53 -14.44 -5.41 -5.72
C THR A 53 -15.14 -6.41 -4.81
N THR A 54 -16.21 -6.01 -4.12
CA THR A 54 -16.94 -6.90 -3.22
C THR A 54 -17.33 -8.22 -3.90
N GLY A 55 -16.80 -9.32 -3.39
CA GLY A 55 -17.10 -10.68 -3.87
C GLY A 55 -16.39 -11.09 -5.15
N GLN A 56 -15.55 -10.26 -5.78
CA GLN A 56 -14.89 -10.60 -7.05
C GLN A 56 -13.45 -10.09 -7.15
N VAL A 57 -12.62 -10.89 -7.81
CA VAL A 57 -11.26 -10.55 -8.24
C VAL A 57 -11.17 -10.77 -9.76
N HIS A 58 -10.64 -9.81 -10.47
CA HIS A 58 -10.32 -9.90 -11.88
C HIS A 58 -8.82 -9.78 -12.05
N VAL A 59 -8.21 -10.77 -12.67
CA VAL A 59 -6.79 -10.81 -13.02
C VAL A 59 -6.68 -10.73 -14.53
N VAL A 60 -6.01 -9.72 -15.04
CA VAL A 60 -5.89 -9.45 -16.48
C VAL A 60 -4.44 -9.18 -16.83
N GLY A 61 -4.06 -9.40 -18.07
CA GLY A 61 -2.71 -9.06 -18.54
C GLY A 61 -2.16 -9.99 -19.57
N GLU A 62 -0.85 -9.97 -19.72
CA GLU A 62 -0.10 -10.77 -20.67
C GLU A 62 1.14 -11.39 -20.01
N VAL A 63 1.43 -12.65 -20.34
CA VAL A 63 2.61 -13.34 -19.84
C VAL A 63 3.33 -14.09 -20.97
N ARG A 64 4.65 -14.21 -20.83
CA ARG A 64 5.46 -15.16 -21.60
C ARG A 64 6.30 -15.95 -20.61
N THR A 65 5.99 -17.24 -20.47
CA THR A 65 6.59 -18.13 -19.47
C THR A 65 6.46 -19.59 -19.87
N GLU A 66 7.39 -20.43 -19.45
CA GLU A 66 7.30 -21.90 -19.51
C GLU A 66 6.66 -22.48 -18.22
N ALA A 67 6.40 -21.63 -17.21
CA ALA A 67 5.85 -22.06 -15.94
C ALA A 67 4.32 -22.19 -15.99
N TYR A 68 3.79 -23.14 -15.22
CA TYR A 68 2.37 -23.22 -14.90
C TYR A 68 2.14 -22.87 -13.43
N VAL A 69 1.19 -21.96 -13.16
CA VAL A 69 0.78 -21.53 -11.83
C VAL A 69 -0.73 -21.58 -11.72
N GLU A 70 -1.23 -22.11 -10.61
CA GLU A 70 -2.66 -22.17 -10.31
C GLU A 70 -3.12 -20.81 -9.72
N ILE A 71 -3.34 -19.84 -10.60
CA ILE A 71 -3.67 -18.45 -10.23
C ILE A 71 -4.89 -18.35 -9.29
N PRO A 72 -6.02 -19.07 -9.52
CA PRO A 72 -7.15 -19.01 -8.60
C PRO A 72 -6.81 -19.41 -7.17
N ALA A 73 -5.93 -20.38 -6.98
CA ALA A 73 -5.47 -20.80 -5.67
C ALA A 73 -4.63 -19.70 -5.00
N LEU A 74 -3.66 -19.11 -5.73
CA LEU A 74 -2.85 -18.00 -5.25
C LEU A 74 -3.71 -16.82 -4.80
N VAL A 75 -4.67 -16.40 -5.62
CA VAL A 75 -5.60 -15.32 -5.28
C VAL A 75 -6.31 -15.60 -3.96
N ARG A 76 -6.88 -16.80 -3.81
CA ARG A 76 -7.59 -17.20 -2.60
C ARG A 76 -6.69 -17.25 -1.37
N ASP A 77 -5.49 -17.78 -1.52
CA ASP A 77 -4.53 -17.88 -0.43
C ASP A 77 -4.04 -16.51 0.02
N THR A 78 -3.79 -15.58 -0.92
CA THR A 78 -3.47 -14.18 -0.62
C THR A 78 -4.59 -13.51 0.17
N LEU A 79 -5.83 -13.61 -0.29
CA LEU A 79 -6.98 -13.03 0.42
C LEU A 79 -7.15 -13.60 1.83
N LYS A 80 -7.03 -14.92 2.00
CA LYS A 80 -7.10 -15.57 3.32
C LYS A 80 -5.98 -15.14 4.24
N SER A 81 -4.75 -15.00 3.74
CA SER A 81 -3.60 -14.55 4.52
C SER A 81 -3.76 -13.13 5.05
N ILE A 82 -4.46 -12.27 4.30
CA ILE A 82 -4.82 -10.92 4.72
C ILE A 82 -5.89 -10.95 5.81
N GLY A 83 -6.79 -11.95 5.81
CA GLY A 83 -7.86 -12.10 6.79
C GLY A 83 -9.27 -12.02 6.21
N PHE A 84 -9.42 -12.08 4.90
CA PHE A 84 -10.72 -12.17 4.22
C PHE A 84 -11.17 -13.64 4.16
N THR A 85 -11.68 -14.13 5.28
CA THR A 85 -12.01 -15.56 5.49
C THR A 85 -13.51 -15.86 5.61
N SER A 86 -14.35 -14.83 5.59
CA SER A 86 -15.81 -14.97 5.76
C SER A 86 -16.55 -13.82 5.09
N SER A 87 -17.74 -14.08 4.60
CA SER A 87 -18.66 -13.06 4.07
C SER A 87 -19.05 -12.00 5.12
N GLU A 88 -18.95 -12.30 6.42
CA GLU A 88 -19.19 -11.36 7.50
C GLU A 88 -18.15 -10.24 7.55
N VAL A 89 -16.95 -10.51 7.01
CA VAL A 89 -15.89 -9.50 6.85
C VAL A 89 -16.12 -8.64 5.60
N GLY A 90 -17.15 -8.94 4.82
CA GLY A 90 -17.50 -8.26 3.57
C GLY A 90 -16.86 -8.85 2.32
N PHE A 91 -15.89 -9.74 2.48
CA PHE A 91 -15.20 -10.42 1.39
C PHE A 91 -14.65 -11.77 1.86
N ASP A 92 -14.89 -12.83 1.10
CA ASP A 92 -14.47 -14.19 1.47
C ASP A 92 -13.60 -14.79 0.37
N GLY A 93 -12.32 -14.98 0.65
CA GLY A 93 -11.37 -15.62 -0.24
C GLY A 93 -11.72 -17.05 -0.63
N ASN A 94 -12.58 -17.76 0.15
CA ASN A 94 -12.99 -19.11 -0.19
C ASN A 94 -14.08 -19.12 -1.28
N THR A 95 -14.97 -18.13 -1.29
CA THR A 95 -16.19 -18.13 -2.11
C THR A 95 -16.27 -17.04 -3.17
N CYS A 96 -15.34 -16.06 -3.14
CA CYS A 96 -15.31 -14.97 -4.13
C CYS A 96 -15.18 -15.49 -5.57
N GLY A 97 -15.74 -14.77 -6.53
CA GLY A 97 -15.49 -15.00 -7.95
C GLY A 97 -14.04 -14.61 -8.30
N VAL A 98 -13.35 -15.47 -9.04
CA VAL A 98 -12.04 -15.18 -9.59
C VAL A 98 -12.12 -15.32 -11.11
N ASN A 99 -11.95 -14.21 -11.81
CA ASN A 99 -11.97 -14.14 -13.25
C ASN A 99 -10.54 -13.88 -13.76
N ILE A 100 -10.10 -14.69 -14.73
CA ILE A 100 -8.76 -14.60 -15.30
C ILE A 100 -8.87 -14.36 -16.79
N ALA A 101 -8.20 -13.29 -17.27
CA ALA A 101 -8.08 -12.96 -18.68
C ALA A 101 -6.62 -12.61 -18.97
N ILE A 102 -5.78 -13.65 -19.02
CA ILE A 102 -4.34 -13.54 -19.31
C ILE A 102 -4.11 -14.09 -20.72
N GLY A 103 -3.48 -13.28 -21.56
CA GLY A 103 -3.05 -13.61 -22.91
C GLY A 103 -1.55 -13.86 -23.02
N GLU A 104 -1.10 -14.23 -24.20
CA GLU A 104 0.33 -14.29 -24.54
C GLU A 104 0.83 -12.87 -24.84
N GLN A 105 2.06 -12.56 -24.42
CA GLN A 105 2.71 -11.30 -24.73
C GLN A 105 2.82 -11.12 -26.27
N SER A 106 2.54 -9.91 -26.75
CA SER A 106 2.76 -9.54 -28.14
C SER A 106 4.17 -9.83 -28.59
N GLN A 107 4.30 -10.50 -29.76
CA GLN A 107 5.62 -10.83 -30.35
C GLN A 107 6.44 -9.57 -30.68
N GLU A 108 5.79 -8.47 -31.05
CA GLU A 108 6.43 -7.20 -31.35
C GLU A 108 7.04 -6.55 -30.12
N ILE A 109 6.30 -6.55 -28.99
CA ILE A 109 6.80 -6.07 -27.69
C ILE A 109 7.91 -6.99 -27.20
N GLY A 110 7.72 -8.32 -27.29
CA GLY A 110 8.72 -9.31 -26.92
C GLY A 110 10.06 -9.12 -27.64
N ALA A 111 10.03 -8.87 -28.93
CA ALA A 111 11.24 -8.61 -29.73
C ALA A 111 12.00 -7.36 -29.27
N GLY A 112 11.29 -6.32 -28.79
CA GLY A 112 11.91 -5.12 -28.25
C GLY A 112 12.55 -5.33 -26.88
N VAL A 113 11.93 -6.18 -26.03
CA VAL A 113 12.44 -6.54 -24.69
C VAL A 113 13.65 -7.50 -24.79
N ASP A 114 13.63 -8.43 -25.74
CA ASP A 114 14.68 -9.44 -25.87
C ASP A 114 15.97 -8.90 -26.52
N ASN A 115 15.87 -7.80 -27.26
CA ASN A 115 17.02 -7.17 -27.94
C ASN A 115 16.94 -5.65 -27.76
N SER A 116 17.80 -5.11 -26.91
CA SER A 116 17.95 -3.66 -26.70
C SER A 116 18.33 -2.94 -28.01
N THR A 117 18.23 -1.61 -28.00
CA THR A 117 18.69 -0.78 -29.12
C THR A 117 20.21 -0.95 -29.34
N GLU A 118 20.96 -1.03 -28.24
CA GLU A 118 22.39 -1.20 -28.17
C GLU A 118 22.80 -2.56 -28.80
N ALA A 119 22.09 -3.65 -28.46
CA ALA A 119 22.31 -4.97 -29.05
C ALA A 119 22.04 -4.97 -30.55
N ARG A 120 21.03 -4.26 -31.03
CA ARG A 120 20.69 -4.14 -32.44
C ARG A 120 21.64 -3.25 -33.23
N ALA A 121 22.18 -2.22 -32.60
CA ALA A 121 23.10 -1.27 -33.20
C ALA A 121 24.53 -1.81 -33.33
N HIS A 122 24.85 -2.92 -32.64
CA HIS A 122 26.23 -3.46 -32.54
C HIS A 122 27.20 -2.38 -32.01
N ASP A 123 26.83 -1.68 -30.95
CA ASP A 123 27.66 -0.66 -30.33
C ASP A 123 29.00 -1.23 -29.87
N GLU A 124 30.11 -0.49 -30.06
CA GLU A 124 31.46 -0.94 -29.68
C GLU A 124 31.59 -1.17 -28.16
N ASP A 125 30.77 -0.49 -27.36
CA ASP A 125 30.72 -0.61 -25.88
C ASP A 125 29.66 -1.62 -25.40
N TYR A 126 29.04 -2.40 -26.31
CA TYR A 126 27.97 -3.35 -25.95
C TYR A 126 28.48 -4.48 -25.05
N ASP A 127 27.86 -4.62 -23.86
CA ASP A 127 28.08 -5.72 -22.94
C ASP A 127 26.91 -6.71 -23.01
N ALA A 128 27.18 -7.89 -23.59
CA ALA A 128 26.15 -8.91 -23.80
C ALA A 128 25.47 -9.38 -22.50
N GLU A 129 26.11 -9.26 -21.35
CA GLU A 129 25.56 -9.67 -20.07
C GLU A 129 24.56 -8.62 -19.53
N ASN A 130 24.88 -7.32 -19.69
CA ASN A 130 24.12 -6.23 -19.11
C ASN A 130 23.18 -5.53 -20.11
N ASP A 131 23.56 -5.47 -21.40
CA ASP A 131 22.90 -4.62 -22.39
C ASP A 131 21.96 -5.38 -23.33
N THR A 132 21.79 -6.71 -23.16
CA THR A 132 20.92 -7.53 -24.03
C THR A 132 19.45 -7.17 -23.85
N ALA A 133 19.00 -7.01 -22.60
CA ALA A 133 17.60 -6.76 -22.30
C ALA A 133 17.19 -5.32 -22.64
N GLY A 134 16.18 -5.19 -23.51
CA GLY A 134 15.55 -3.91 -23.81
C GLY A 134 14.43 -3.56 -22.82
N ALA A 135 14.02 -2.30 -22.82
CA ALA A 135 12.85 -1.86 -22.10
C ALA A 135 11.55 -2.20 -22.85
N GLY A 136 10.53 -2.66 -22.15
CA GLY A 136 9.20 -2.93 -22.73
C GLY A 136 8.38 -1.67 -22.98
N ASP A 137 8.73 -0.54 -22.33
CA ASP A 137 8.05 0.75 -22.47
C ASP A 137 9.01 1.89 -22.14
N GLN A 138 8.57 3.12 -22.41
CA GLN A 138 9.25 4.34 -22.02
C GLN A 138 9.26 4.48 -20.52
N GLY A 139 10.31 5.11 -19.95
CA GLY A 139 10.42 5.31 -18.52
C GLY A 139 10.99 6.69 -18.17
N LEU A 140 10.51 7.25 -17.07
CA LEU A 140 11.03 8.45 -16.43
C LEU A 140 11.05 8.22 -14.93
N MET A 141 12.18 8.49 -14.27
CA MET A 141 12.37 8.21 -12.85
C MET A 141 12.77 9.46 -12.10
N PHE A 142 12.24 9.59 -10.88
CA PHE A 142 12.62 10.61 -9.92
C PHE A 142 13.20 9.95 -8.69
N GLY A 143 14.23 10.56 -8.11
CA GLY A 143 14.78 10.16 -6.82
C GLY A 143 14.60 11.27 -5.80
N TYR A 144 14.21 10.92 -4.56
CA TYR A 144 14.13 11.84 -3.44
C TYR A 144 14.56 11.13 -2.16
N ALA A 145 15.34 11.82 -1.33
CA ALA A 145 15.74 11.35 -0.01
C ALA A 145 15.74 12.52 0.98
N SER A 146 15.42 12.22 2.25
CA SER A 146 15.40 13.16 3.36
C SER A 146 16.18 12.56 4.55
N ASN A 147 16.75 13.40 5.40
CA ASN A 147 17.41 12.99 6.63
C ASN A 147 16.46 12.97 7.86
N GLU A 148 15.16 13.07 7.63
CA GLU A 148 14.16 13.10 8.70
C GLU A 148 13.99 11.75 9.40
N THR A 149 14.32 10.65 8.72
CA THR A 149 14.28 9.29 9.26
C THR A 149 15.55 8.51 8.92
N ALA A 150 15.79 7.42 9.63
CA ALA A 150 16.93 6.53 9.38
C ALA A 150 16.87 5.84 8.01
N GLU A 151 15.64 5.67 7.47
CA GLU A 151 15.38 5.10 6.16
C GLU A 151 15.49 6.13 5.02
N TYR A 152 15.91 7.36 5.31
CA TYR A 152 15.95 8.48 4.38
C TYR A 152 14.60 8.83 3.74
N MET A 153 13.52 8.52 4.43
CA MET A 153 12.15 8.84 4.02
C MET A 153 11.63 10.09 4.75
N PRO A 154 10.78 10.89 4.10
CA PRO A 154 10.07 11.97 4.79
C PRO A 154 9.27 11.45 5.98
N LEU A 155 9.30 12.19 7.09
CA LEU A 155 8.71 11.76 8.35
C LEU A 155 7.19 11.47 8.28
N PRO A 156 6.36 12.26 7.57
CA PRO A 156 4.92 11.99 7.49
C PRO A 156 4.59 10.63 6.87
N ILE A 157 5.23 10.29 5.74
CA ILE A 157 4.98 9.00 5.07
C ILE A 157 5.59 7.84 5.87
N ALA A 158 6.76 8.01 6.47
CA ALA A 158 7.37 6.98 7.29
C ALA A 158 6.49 6.65 8.51
N LEU A 159 5.93 7.66 9.19
CA LEU A 159 5.02 7.44 10.30
C LEU A 159 3.69 6.82 9.84
N ALA A 160 3.11 7.26 8.73
CA ALA A 160 1.90 6.66 8.17
C ALA A 160 2.09 5.15 7.88
N HIS A 161 3.22 4.76 7.28
CA HIS A 161 3.54 3.35 7.05
C HIS A 161 3.70 2.56 8.36
N ARG A 162 4.35 3.11 9.38
CA ARG A 162 4.50 2.45 10.69
C ARG A 162 3.16 2.25 11.37
N LEU A 163 2.27 3.24 11.32
CA LEU A 163 0.92 3.15 11.86
C LEU A 163 0.08 2.08 11.15
N SER A 164 0.10 2.02 9.82
CA SER A 164 -0.61 1.00 9.03
C SER A 164 -0.10 -0.42 9.32
N ARG A 165 1.21 -0.61 9.45
CA ARG A 165 1.80 -1.91 9.86
C ARG A 165 1.37 -2.29 11.27
N ARG A 166 1.41 -1.34 12.21
CA ARG A 166 1.00 -1.62 13.59
C ARG A 166 -0.50 -1.93 13.69
N LEU A 167 -1.34 -1.22 12.93
CA LEU A 167 -2.76 -1.49 12.84
C LEU A 167 -3.04 -2.92 12.35
N THR A 168 -2.34 -3.36 11.32
CA THR A 168 -2.39 -4.76 10.84
C THR A 168 -1.92 -5.75 11.90
N GLN A 169 -0.83 -5.44 12.60
CA GLN A 169 -0.26 -6.30 13.63
C GLN A 169 -1.23 -6.49 14.79
N VAL A 170 -1.77 -5.40 15.37
CA VAL A 170 -2.67 -5.51 16.52
C VAL A 170 -3.96 -6.27 16.19
N ARG A 171 -4.41 -6.20 14.93
CA ARG A 171 -5.52 -7.01 14.44
C ARG A 171 -5.15 -8.50 14.37
N LYS A 172 -4.05 -8.84 13.69
CA LYS A 172 -3.63 -10.24 13.48
C LYS A 172 -3.25 -10.95 14.77
N GLU A 173 -2.67 -10.24 15.71
CA GLU A 173 -2.26 -10.77 17.03
C GLU A 173 -3.40 -10.75 18.07
N GLY A 174 -4.57 -10.20 17.71
CA GLY A 174 -5.72 -10.10 18.63
C GLY A 174 -5.44 -9.19 19.83
N ILE A 175 -4.60 -8.16 19.67
CA ILE A 175 -4.31 -7.16 20.72
C ILE A 175 -5.48 -6.18 20.82
N VAL A 176 -6.06 -5.82 19.68
CA VAL A 176 -7.29 -5.01 19.60
C VAL A 176 -8.35 -5.84 18.89
N ASP A 177 -9.38 -6.22 19.64
CA ASP A 177 -10.50 -6.97 19.11
C ASP A 177 -11.35 -6.13 18.13
N HIS A 178 -12.25 -6.79 17.42
CA HIS A 178 -13.23 -6.17 16.51
C HIS A 178 -12.66 -5.52 15.24
N LEU A 179 -11.33 -5.46 15.07
CA LEU A 179 -10.71 -4.94 13.85
C LEU A 179 -10.84 -5.89 12.67
N ARG A 180 -11.04 -5.33 11.48
CA ARG A 180 -11.10 -6.03 10.20
C ARG A 180 -9.98 -5.59 9.27
N PRO A 181 -9.74 -6.28 8.13
CA PRO A 181 -8.51 -6.10 7.36
C PRO A 181 -8.30 -4.72 6.73
N ASP A 182 -9.37 -4.06 6.27
CA ASP A 182 -9.27 -2.79 5.55
C ASP A 182 -8.98 -1.64 6.50
N GLY A 183 -8.08 -0.76 6.10
CA GLY A 183 -7.75 0.42 6.89
C GLY A 183 -6.78 1.37 6.20
N LYS A 184 -6.81 2.61 6.68
CA LYS A 184 -5.95 3.70 6.21
C LYS A 184 -5.48 4.53 7.38
N THR A 185 -4.24 4.99 7.31
CA THR A 185 -3.67 5.97 8.26
C THR A 185 -3.22 7.20 7.51
N GLN A 186 -3.56 8.37 8.02
CA GLN A 186 -3.10 9.65 7.50
C GLN A 186 -2.41 10.42 8.61
N VAL A 187 -1.30 11.06 8.27
CA VAL A 187 -0.45 11.78 9.21
C VAL A 187 -0.18 13.18 8.67
N THR A 188 -0.40 14.17 9.48
CA THR A 188 -0.09 15.58 9.18
C THR A 188 0.95 16.10 10.16
N PHE A 189 2.07 16.57 9.64
CA PHE A 189 3.11 17.28 10.39
C PHE A 189 3.09 18.75 10.06
N ALA A 190 3.36 19.56 11.07
CA ALA A 190 3.72 20.96 10.89
C ALA A 190 5.23 21.09 10.70
N TYR A 191 5.64 21.93 9.76
CA TYR A 191 7.02 22.23 9.40
C TYR A 191 7.32 23.70 9.62
N THR A 192 8.58 24.00 9.96
CA THR A 192 9.11 25.35 10.03
C THR A 192 9.41 25.91 8.63
N ASP A 193 9.75 27.19 8.55
CA ASP A 193 10.20 27.84 7.29
C ASP A 193 11.49 27.20 6.73
N ASP A 194 12.32 26.62 7.60
CA ASP A 194 13.54 25.91 7.22
C ASP A 194 13.29 24.45 6.77
N ASN A 195 12.02 24.05 6.62
CA ASN A 195 11.58 22.70 6.28
C ASN A 195 11.94 21.63 7.32
N GLU A 196 12.10 22.00 8.58
CA GLU A 196 12.29 21.04 9.67
C GLU A 196 10.94 20.64 10.29
N PRO A 197 10.72 19.33 10.62
CA PRO A 197 9.52 18.89 11.32
C PRO A 197 9.42 19.57 12.69
N SER A 198 8.29 20.20 12.99
CA SER A 198 8.01 20.90 14.24
C SER A 198 7.23 20.04 15.23
N HIS A 199 6.03 19.61 14.83
CA HIS A 199 5.17 18.77 15.66
C HIS A 199 4.19 17.95 14.82
N LEU A 200 3.69 16.88 15.41
CA LEU A 200 2.61 16.07 14.86
C LEU A 200 1.28 16.79 15.12
N ASP A 201 0.66 17.29 14.07
CA ASP A 201 -0.59 18.04 14.13
C ASP A 201 -1.79 17.10 14.21
N THR A 202 -1.97 16.23 13.22
CA THR A 202 -3.15 15.37 13.13
C THR A 202 -2.79 13.96 12.66
N VAL A 203 -3.43 12.98 13.29
CA VAL A 203 -3.44 11.58 12.85
C VAL A 203 -4.89 11.15 12.60
N VAL A 204 -5.15 10.58 11.44
CA VAL A 204 -6.43 9.95 11.13
C VAL A 204 -6.20 8.45 10.97
N ILE A 205 -6.98 7.64 11.69
CA ILE A 205 -7.02 6.19 11.54
C ILE A 205 -8.43 5.82 11.10
N SER A 206 -8.57 5.39 9.85
CA SER A 206 -9.80 4.78 9.35
C SER A 206 -9.59 3.28 9.31
N THR A 207 -10.38 2.52 10.04
CA THR A 207 -10.25 1.07 10.12
C THR A 207 -11.59 0.38 10.06
N GLN A 208 -11.66 -0.67 9.28
CA GLN A 208 -12.81 -1.55 9.23
C GLN A 208 -12.96 -2.28 10.57
N HIS A 209 -14.20 -2.40 11.04
CA HIS A 209 -14.54 -3.06 12.29
C HIS A 209 -15.86 -3.86 12.15
N ASP A 210 -16.15 -4.73 13.09
CA ASP A 210 -17.46 -5.38 13.13
C ASP A 210 -18.56 -4.45 13.68
N ALA A 211 -19.79 -4.93 13.66
CA ALA A 211 -20.94 -4.14 14.06
C ALA A 211 -21.14 -4.05 15.59
N GLU A 212 -20.30 -4.70 16.39
CA GLU A 212 -20.43 -4.75 17.85
C GLU A 212 -19.84 -3.53 18.52
N VAL A 213 -18.98 -2.77 17.82
CA VAL A 213 -18.32 -1.57 18.32
C VAL A 213 -18.50 -0.38 17.40
N ASP A 214 -18.27 0.81 17.94
CA ASP A 214 -18.30 2.08 17.21
C ASP A 214 -16.95 2.81 17.28
N SER A 215 -16.85 3.95 16.62
CA SER A 215 -15.63 4.76 16.59
C SER A 215 -15.22 5.26 17.98
N ALA A 216 -16.15 5.49 18.88
CA ALA A 216 -15.85 5.95 20.23
C ALA A 216 -15.19 4.84 21.07
N TRP A 217 -15.64 3.59 20.90
CA TRP A 217 -14.99 2.45 21.54
C TRP A 217 -13.58 2.23 20.99
N LEU A 218 -13.40 2.37 19.68
CA LEU A 218 -12.11 2.14 19.00
C LEU A 218 -11.05 3.19 19.38
N GLU A 219 -11.44 4.42 19.72
CA GLU A 219 -10.48 5.51 19.93
C GLU A 219 -9.45 5.19 21.03
N GLY A 220 -9.90 4.68 22.17
CA GLY A 220 -9.01 4.33 23.30
C GLY A 220 -7.95 3.29 22.92
N PRO A 221 -8.33 2.08 22.48
CA PRO A 221 -7.39 1.05 22.04
C PRO A 221 -6.47 1.49 20.89
N LEU A 222 -6.98 2.21 19.89
CA LEU A 222 -6.15 2.67 18.78
C LEU A 222 -5.17 3.77 19.18
N ARG A 223 -5.53 4.60 20.15
CA ARG A 223 -4.63 5.59 20.73
C ARG A 223 -3.45 4.90 21.43
N SER A 224 -3.71 3.98 22.36
CA SER A 224 -2.67 3.34 23.15
C SER A 224 -1.86 2.30 22.36
N GLU A 225 -2.55 1.39 21.67
CA GLU A 225 -1.93 0.22 21.05
C GLU A 225 -1.37 0.48 19.65
N VAL A 226 -1.81 1.55 18.98
CA VAL A 226 -1.32 1.90 17.65
C VAL A 226 -0.53 3.20 17.68
N LEU A 227 -1.15 4.34 18.00
CA LEU A 227 -0.50 5.64 17.89
C LEU A 227 0.66 5.80 18.89
N GLU A 228 0.37 5.72 20.18
CA GLU A 228 1.37 5.96 21.23
C GLU A 228 2.46 4.89 21.22
N TRP A 229 2.08 3.64 20.92
CA TRP A 229 3.05 2.55 20.76
C TRP A 229 4.04 2.87 19.64
N VAL A 230 3.57 3.28 18.45
CA VAL A 230 4.44 3.61 17.29
C VAL A 230 5.28 4.85 17.57
N ILE A 231 4.71 5.89 18.19
CA ILE A 231 5.45 7.11 18.57
C ILE A 231 6.64 6.75 19.46
N LYS A 232 6.44 5.90 20.45
CA LYS A 232 7.49 5.44 21.35
C LYS A 232 8.51 4.53 20.67
N ASP A 233 8.05 3.55 19.88
CA ASP A 233 8.91 2.62 19.15
C ASP A 233 9.81 3.33 18.15
N ALA A 234 9.30 4.38 17.50
CA ALA A 234 10.02 5.19 16.52
C ALA A 234 10.87 6.32 17.15
N GLY A 235 10.82 6.54 18.47
CA GLY A 235 11.53 7.63 19.13
C GLY A 235 11.03 9.03 18.73
N LEU A 236 9.72 9.17 18.49
CA LEU A 236 9.10 10.40 17.97
C LEU A 236 8.35 11.19 19.04
N GLU A 237 8.55 10.87 20.34
CA GLU A 237 7.85 11.52 21.47
C GLU A 237 7.99 13.04 21.48
N LYS A 238 9.12 13.56 21.00
CA LYS A 238 9.36 15.01 20.92
C LYS A 238 8.39 15.76 20.01
N TYR A 239 7.75 15.06 19.08
CA TYR A 239 6.78 15.63 18.14
C TYR A 239 5.32 15.42 18.57
N TYR A 240 5.05 14.50 19.51
CA TYR A 240 3.73 14.17 20.00
C TYR A 240 3.40 14.98 21.23
N THR A 241 2.34 15.78 21.17
CA THR A 241 1.95 16.70 22.24
C THR A 241 0.45 16.50 22.61
N GLU A 242 0.02 17.15 23.67
CA GLU A 242 -1.39 17.15 24.08
C GLU A 242 -2.32 17.80 23.03
N ASP A 243 -1.76 18.66 22.18
CA ASP A 243 -2.49 19.32 21.08
C ASP A 243 -2.61 18.43 19.82
N THR A 244 -1.92 17.29 19.78
CA THR A 244 -2.03 16.37 18.64
C THR A 244 -3.43 15.78 18.54
N THR A 245 -4.09 16.04 17.42
CA THR A 245 -5.44 15.53 17.15
C THR A 245 -5.41 14.09 16.65
N LEU A 246 -6.16 13.19 17.29
CA LEU A 246 -6.45 11.85 16.78
C LEU A 246 -7.92 11.78 16.33
N LEU A 247 -8.15 11.38 15.09
CA LEU A 247 -9.47 11.13 14.52
C LEU A 247 -9.58 9.64 14.14
N VAL A 248 -10.56 8.96 14.69
CA VAL A 248 -10.86 7.55 14.41
C VAL A 248 -12.18 7.45 13.65
N ASN A 249 -12.15 6.86 12.46
CA ASN A 249 -13.32 6.71 11.58
C ASN A 249 -14.17 8.00 11.51
N PRO A 250 -13.62 9.15 11.12
CA PRO A 250 -14.32 10.44 11.18
C PRO A 250 -15.57 10.51 10.31
N SER A 251 -15.69 9.63 9.31
CA SER A 251 -16.90 9.50 8.48
C SER A 251 -18.01 8.64 9.13
N GLY A 252 -17.77 8.08 10.31
CA GLY A 252 -18.70 7.21 11.04
C GLY A 252 -18.32 5.73 10.96
N SER A 253 -19.33 4.85 10.96
CA SER A 253 -19.14 3.40 10.97
C SER A 253 -18.47 2.90 9.70
N PHE A 254 -17.46 2.00 9.84
CA PHE A 254 -16.75 1.37 8.74
C PHE A 254 -16.83 -0.16 8.84
N ILE A 255 -18.02 -0.71 8.61
CA ILE A 255 -18.29 -2.16 8.72
C ILE A 255 -17.98 -2.88 7.42
N LEU A 256 -18.30 -2.29 6.27
CA LEU A 256 -18.08 -2.88 4.94
C LEU A 256 -16.86 -2.23 4.28
N GLY A 257 -15.81 -3.01 4.08
CA GLY A 257 -14.67 -2.67 3.24
C GLY A 257 -14.96 -2.93 1.75
N LEU A 258 -14.03 -2.55 0.87
CA LEU A 258 -14.08 -2.80 -0.59
C LEU A 258 -15.25 -2.13 -1.35
N SER A 259 -16.29 -1.67 -0.66
CA SER A 259 -17.45 -1.05 -1.31
C SER A 259 -17.21 0.38 -1.78
N LEU A 260 -16.16 1.03 -1.28
CA LEU A 260 -15.82 2.43 -1.60
C LEU A 260 -14.89 2.59 -2.80
N ILE A 261 -14.40 1.52 -3.40
CA ILE A 261 -13.44 1.59 -4.51
C ILE A 261 -14.00 2.36 -5.73
N HIS A 262 -15.31 2.37 -5.91
CA HIS A 262 -15.99 3.15 -6.95
C HIS A 262 -16.30 4.60 -6.55
N ILE A 263 -16.07 4.97 -5.28
CA ILE A 263 -16.37 6.29 -4.71
C ILE A 263 -15.06 7.06 -4.42
N SER A 264 -13.94 6.36 -4.29
CA SER A 264 -12.66 6.95 -3.89
C SER A 264 -11.89 7.67 -5.00
N GLU A 265 -12.29 7.55 -6.27
CA GLU A 265 -11.91 8.58 -7.23
C GLU A 265 -12.81 9.79 -6.98
N PRO A 266 -12.29 10.88 -6.38
CA PRO A 266 -13.05 12.11 -6.37
C PRO A 266 -13.25 12.48 -7.83
N THR A 267 -14.47 12.35 -8.33
CA THR A 267 -14.85 13.08 -9.52
C THR A 267 -14.40 14.50 -9.26
N ARG A 268 -13.28 14.90 -9.87
CA ARG A 268 -12.85 16.29 -9.86
C ARG A 268 -14.03 17.08 -10.39
N ARG A 269 -14.79 17.66 -9.47
CA ARG A 269 -15.64 18.77 -9.83
C ARG A 269 -14.68 19.86 -10.23
N THR A 270 -14.40 19.96 -11.51
CA THR A 270 -13.86 21.19 -12.10
C THR A 270 -14.81 22.31 -11.71
N PRO A 271 -14.29 23.41 -11.19
CA PRO A 271 -15.09 24.57 -10.84
C PRO A 271 -15.81 25.13 -12.07
#